data_be6b917d50c5042fb8eaf09adb3b3c66
#
_entry.id   be6b917d50c5042fb8eaf09adb3b3c66
#
_cell.length_a   1.000
_cell.length_b   1.000
_cell.length_c   1.000
_cell.angle_alpha   90.00
_cell.angle_beta   90.00
_cell.angle_gamma   90.00
#
_symmetry.space_group_name_H-M   'P 1'
#
loop_
_entity.id
_entity.type
_entity.pdbx_description
1 polymer ?
#
loop_
_entity_poly.entity_id
_entity_poly.type
_entity_poly.pdbx_seq_one_letter_code
_entity_poly.pdbx_strand_id
1 'polypeptide(L)'
;MKLKAIKGMAILTGLIGSTLFNRFMEGGALFMSLILACLLGCLFFSYRSFSNVKSNPDIASNMLPHIRDCGALALAIGVMGTLLGLISALDVIEEVGPVAPQIMAGGLKVALLCPLFGLFAFGISRLATLLIGITPKP
;
A
#
# COMPACT_ATOMS: atom_id res chain seq x y z
N MET A 1 -22.81 10.90 -25.32
CA MET A 1 -21.38 10.56 -25.18
C MET A 1 -20.90 10.42 -23.73
N LYS A 2 -21.28 11.31 -22.83
CA LYS A 2 -20.87 11.30 -21.39
C LYS A 2 -21.29 10.04 -20.61
N LEU A 3 -22.47 9.46 -20.91
CA LEU A 3 -22.98 8.29 -20.18
C LEU A 3 -22.20 7.00 -20.48
N LYS A 4 -21.65 6.83 -21.70
CA LYS A 4 -20.79 5.70 -22.07
C LYS A 4 -19.42 5.78 -21.39
N ALA A 5 -18.88 6.98 -21.23
CA ALA A 5 -17.62 7.21 -20.54
C ALA A 5 -17.73 6.91 -19.02
N ILE A 6 -18.84 7.31 -18.39
CA ILE A 6 -19.11 7.05 -16.97
C ILE A 6 -19.30 5.55 -16.72
N LYS A 7 -20.04 4.85 -17.58
CA LYS A 7 -20.19 3.38 -17.50
C LYS A 7 -18.86 2.65 -17.73
N GLY A 8 -18.05 3.10 -18.70
CA GLY A 8 -16.72 2.55 -18.93
C GLY A 8 -15.79 2.74 -17.72
N MET A 9 -15.84 3.91 -17.10
CA MET A 9 -15.03 4.22 -15.90
C MET A 9 -15.50 3.42 -14.68
N ALA A 10 -16.81 3.22 -14.51
CA ALA A 10 -17.35 2.38 -13.43
C ALA A 10 -16.98 0.90 -13.59
N ILE A 11 -17.03 0.38 -14.82
CA ILE A 11 -16.61 -0.99 -15.13
C ILE A 11 -15.09 -1.16 -14.90
N LEU A 12 -14.30 -0.19 -15.33
CA LEU A 12 -12.84 -0.18 -15.12
C LEU A 12 -12.49 -0.14 -13.63
N THR A 13 -13.19 0.69 -12.84
CA THR A 13 -13.01 0.77 -11.39
C THR A 13 -13.42 -0.53 -10.70
N GLY A 14 -14.49 -1.17 -11.13
CA GLY A 14 -14.93 -2.47 -10.62
C GLY A 14 -13.94 -3.60 -10.94
N LEU A 15 -13.42 -3.65 -12.18
CA LEU A 15 -12.40 -4.60 -12.60
C LEU A 15 -11.08 -4.40 -11.86
N ILE A 16 -10.65 -3.16 -11.70
CA ILE A 16 -9.44 -2.84 -10.92
C ILE A 16 -9.63 -3.22 -9.46
N GLY A 17 -10.79 -2.92 -8.87
CA GLY A 17 -11.11 -3.27 -7.49
C GLY A 17 -11.10 -4.78 -7.23
N SER A 18 -11.74 -5.56 -8.10
CA SER A 18 -11.75 -7.04 -7.98
C SER A 18 -10.36 -7.65 -8.20
N THR A 19 -9.60 -7.12 -9.16
CA THR A 19 -8.23 -7.56 -9.41
C THR A 19 -7.31 -7.23 -8.24
N LEU A 20 -7.40 -6.03 -7.69
CA LEU A 20 -6.64 -5.63 -6.50
C LEU A 20 -7.01 -6.46 -5.28
N PHE A 21 -8.31 -6.76 -5.09
CA PHE A 21 -8.76 -7.59 -3.99
C PHE A 21 -8.24 -9.02 -4.09
N ASN A 22 -8.28 -9.62 -5.28
CA ASN A 22 -7.72 -10.95 -5.51
C ASN A 22 -6.20 -10.97 -5.27
N ARG A 23 -5.47 -9.94 -5.74
CA ARG A 23 -4.03 -9.79 -5.48
C ARG A 23 -3.72 -9.57 -4.00
N PHE A 24 -4.60 -8.85 -3.30
CA PHE A 24 -4.50 -8.67 -1.85
C PHE A 24 -4.59 -10.00 -1.10
N MET A 25 -5.51 -10.88 -1.50
CA MET A 25 -5.63 -12.21 -0.90
C MET A 25 -4.47 -13.15 -1.25
N GLU A 26 -3.92 -13.03 -2.46
CA GLU A 26 -2.75 -13.81 -2.91
C GLU A 26 -1.45 -13.41 -2.19
N GLY A 27 -1.28 -12.12 -1.85
CA GLY A 27 -0.04 -11.58 -1.25
C GLY A 27 0.17 -11.89 0.23
N GLY A 28 -0.60 -12.81 0.82
CA GLY A 28 -0.55 -13.13 2.24
C GLY A 28 -1.45 -12.20 3.05
N ALA A 29 -2.65 -12.66 3.41
CA ALA A 29 -3.69 -11.87 4.04
C ALA A 29 -3.23 -11.09 5.29
N LEU A 30 -2.30 -11.65 6.07
CA LEU A 30 -1.78 -11.06 7.30
C LEU A 30 -0.93 -9.81 7.02
N PHE A 31 0.07 -9.90 6.14
CA PHE A 31 0.92 -8.76 5.80
C PHE A 31 0.18 -7.69 5.02
N MET A 32 -0.69 -8.11 4.10
CA MET A 32 -1.51 -7.18 3.34
C MET A 32 -2.51 -6.40 4.21
N SER A 33 -3.12 -7.05 5.23
CA SER A 33 -4.00 -6.36 6.17
C SER A 33 -3.25 -5.33 7.04
N LEU A 34 -2.01 -5.63 7.44
CA LEU A 34 -1.16 -4.68 8.17
C LEU A 34 -0.79 -3.47 7.32
N ILE A 35 -0.41 -3.69 6.06
CA ILE A 35 -0.12 -2.60 5.11
C ILE A 35 -1.36 -1.74 4.88
N LEU A 36 -2.53 -2.37 4.72
CA LEU A 36 -3.80 -1.66 4.58
C LEU A 36 -4.14 -0.83 5.82
N ALA A 37 -3.94 -1.37 7.02
CA ALA A 37 -4.15 -0.63 8.26
C ALA A 37 -3.24 0.60 8.36
N CYS A 38 -1.96 0.46 8.00
CA CYS A 38 -1.02 1.59 7.92
C CYS A 38 -1.44 2.63 6.88
N LEU A 39 -1.94 2.19 5.72
CA LEU A 39 -2.42 3.08 4.67
C LEU A 39 -3.68 3.85 5.11
N LEU A 40 -4.64 3.18 5.75
CA LEU A 40 -5.82 3.84 6.31
C LEU A 40 -5.45 4.84 7.41
N GLY A 41 -4.51 4.49 8.28
CA GLY A 41 -3.95 5.40 9.29
C GLY A 41 -3.31 6.62 8.65
N CYS A 42 -2.49 6.43 7.62
CA CYS A 42 -1.86 7.50 6.87
C CYS A 42 -2.90 8.44 6.24
N LEU A 43 -3.94 7.90 5.61
CA LEU A 43 -5.03 8.68 5.02
C LEU A 43 -5.82 9.45 6.09
N PHE A 44 -6.12 8.83 7.22
CA PHE A 44 -6.81 9.46 8.34
C PHE A 44 -6.02 10.65 8.91
N PHE A 45 -4.73 10.47 9.19
CA PHE A 45 -3.87 11.55 9.66
C PHE A 45 -3.68 12.65 8.63
N SER A 46 -3.55 12.30 7.35
CA SER A 46 -3.46 13.24 6.24
C SER A 46 -4.72 14.10 6.13
N TYR A 47 -5.90 13.49 6.17
CA TYR A 47 -7.18 14.20 6.13
C TYR A 47 -7.33 15.16 7.32
N ARG A 48 -7.04 14.67 8.53
CA ARG A 48 -7.11 15.47 9.76
C ARG A 48 -6.10 16.63 9.74
N SER A 49 -4.88 16.39 9.29
CA SER A 49 -3.85 17.42 9.17
C SER A 49 -4.27 18.50 8.16
N PHE A 50 -4.76 18.10 6.99
CA PHE A 50 -5.20 19.03 5.95
C PHE A 50 -6.40 19.88 6.40
N SER A 51 -7.36 19.26 7.11
CA SER A 51 -8.52 19.98 7.66
C SER A 51 -8.13 21.03 8.70
N ASN A 52 -7.05 20.80 9.46
CA ASN A 52 -6.61 21.70 10.53
C ASN A 52 -5.52 22.71 10.11
N VAL A 53 -5.01 22.65 8.88
CA VAL A 53 -3.95 23.58 8.40
C VAL A 53 -4.35 25.04 8.56
N LYS A 54 -5.62 25.37 8.29
CA LYS A 54 -6.13 26.75 8.39
C LYS A 54 -6.56 27.16 9.78
N SER A 55 -7.03 26.22 10.62
CA SER A 55 -7.57 26.53 11.96
C SER A 55 -6.51 26.46 13.06
N ASN A 56 -5.61 25.49 12.99
CA ASN A 56 -4.59 25.24 14.02
C ASN A 56 -3.32 24.68 13.35
N PRO A 57 -2.41 25.56 12.88
CA PRO A 57 -1.21 25.15 12.17
C PRO A 57 -0.26 24.30 13.02
N ASP A 58 -0.26 24.46 14.34
CA ASP A 58 0.55 23.65 15.26
C ASP A 58 0.08 22.21 15.33
N ILE A 59 -1.22 21.95 15.30
CA ILE A 59 -1.78 20.59 15.26
C ILE A 59 -1.44 19.93 13.92
N ALA A 60 -1.53 20.65 12.82
CA ALA A 60 -1.18 20.15 11.51
C ALA A 60 0.30 19.78 11.42
N SER A 61 1.20 20.59 11.95
CA SER A 61 2.64 20.32 11.95
C SER A 61 3.02 19.12 12.83
N ASN A 62 2.36 18.94 13.97
CA ASN A 62 2.60 17.80 14.87
C ASN A 62 2.12 16.47 14.30
N MET A 63 1.22 16.47 13.30
CA MET A 63 0.75 15.24 12.64
C MET A 63 1.64 14.79 11.49
N LEU A 64 2.48 15.67 10.93
CA LEU A 64 3.39 15.33 9.83
C LEU A 64 4.34 14.16 10.12
N PRO A 65 5.00 14.07 11.29
CA PRO A 65 5.85 12.93 11.61
C PRO A 65 5.05 11.62 11.63
N HIS A 66 3.85 11.61 12.21
CA HIS A 66 3.00 10.39 12.26
C HIS A 66 2.61 9.88 10.87
N ILE A 67 2.32 10.78 9.92
CA ILE A 67 2.05 10.42 8.52
C ILE A 67 3.28 9.77 7.90
N ARG A 68 4.48 10.32 8.13
CA ARG A 68 5.74 9.80 7.61
C ARG A 68 6.07 8.43 8.19
N ASP A 69 5.85 8.26 9.49
CA ASP A 69 6.13 7.03 10.22
C ASP A 69 5.19 5.89 9.79
N CYS A 70 3.90 6.17 9.60
CA CYS A 70 2.95 5.20 9.05
C CYS A 70 3.35 4.73 7.64
N GLY A 71 3.81 5.63 6.79
CA GLY A 71 4.32 5.26 5.47
C GLY A 71 5.58 4.41 5.53
N ALA A 72 6.54 4.77 6.40
CA ALA A 72 7.76 4.01 6.60
C ALA A 72 7.48 2.60 7.17
N LEU A 73 6.56 2.49 8.11
CA LEU A 73 6.10 1.21 8.66
C LEU A 73 5.47 0.33 7.59
N ALA A 74 4.60 0.89 6.74
CA ALA A 74 3.98 0.14 5.65
C ALA A 74 5.03 -0.44 4.68
N LEU A 75 6.07 0.33 4.37
CA LEU A 75 7.18 -0.12 3.54
C LEU A 75 7.99 -1.24 4.23
N ALA A 76 8.34 -1.07 5.51
CA ALA A 76 9.07 -2.07 6.28
C ALA A 76 8.31 -3.40 6.37
N ILE A 77 7.00 -3.35 6.64
CA ILE A 77 6.11 -4.52 6.67
C ILE A 77 6.05 -5.18 5.28
N GLY A 78 5.97 -4.38 4.21
CA GLY A 78 5.97 -4.87 2.83
C GLY A 78 7.25 -5.65 2.49
N VAL A 79 8.41 -5.11 2.82
CA VAL A 79 9.71 -5.77 2.61
C VAL A 79 9.81 -7.05 3.45
N MET A 80 9.39 -6.99 4.72
CA MET A 80 9.41 -8.15 5.61
C MET A 80 8.51 -9.28 5.09
N GLY A 81 7.30 -8.94 4.61
CA GLY A 81 6.38 -9.89 3.99
C GLY A 81 6.96 -10.56 2.74
N THR A 82 7.74 -9.83 1.94
CA THR A 82 8.45 -10.39 0.78
C THR A 82 9.50 -11.40 1.18
N LEU A 83 10.34 -11.05 2.17
CA LEU A 83 11.42 -11.93 2.62
C LEU A 83 10.84 -13.24 3.19
N LEU A 84 9.81 -13.16 4.01
CA LEU A 84 9.15 -14.33 4.57
C LEU A 84 8.45 -15.17 3.48
N GLY A 85 7.77 -14.52 2.53
CA GLY A 85 7.15 -15.20 1.40
C GLY A 85 8.17 -15.91 0.50
N LEU A 86 9.34 -15.30 0.30
CA LEU A 86 10.43 -15.87 -0.48
C LEU A 86 11.07 -17.08 0.23
N ILE A 87 11.32 -16.96 1.54
CA ILE A 87 11.82 -18.06 2.36
C ILE A 87 10.86 -19.25 2.27
N SER A 88 9.56 -19.03 2.51
CA SER A 88 8.57 -20.12 2.44
C SER A 88 8.49 -20.76 1.05
N ALA A 89 8.68 -19.98 -0.02
CA ALA A 89 8.73 -20.55 -1.37
C ALA A 89 9.98 -21.41 -1.61
N LEU A 90 11.12 -21.04 -1.03
CA LEU A 90 12.35 -21.80 -1.11
C LEU A 90 12.31 -23.08 -0.27
N ASP A 91 11.69 -23.03 0.92
CA ASP A 91 11.48 -24.20 1.78
C ASP A 91 10.69 -25.29 1.04
N VAL A 92 9.64 -24.90 0.32
CA VAL A 92 8.83 -25.84 -0.49
C VAL A 92 9.69 -26.49 -1.59
N ILE A 93 10.58 -25.74 -2.24
CA ILE A 93 11.48 -26.26 -3.27
C ILE A 93 12.49 -27.25 -2.67
N GLU A 94 12.98 -26.97 -1.47
CA GLU A 94 13.90 -27.86 -0.76
C GLU A 94 13.23 -29.20 -0.40
N GLU A 95 11.97 -29.17 0.05
CA GLU A 95 11.23 -30.36 0.45
C GLU A 95 10.78 -31.22 -0.76
N VAL A 96 10.28 -30.60 -1.82
CA VAL A 96 9.63 -31.27 -2.98
C VAL A 96 10.65 -31.58 -4.09
N GLY A 97 11.81 -30.89 -4.10
CA GLY A 97 12.80 -31.00 -5.17
C GLY A 97 12.50 -30.07 -6.37
N PRO A 98 13.13 -30.33 -7.53
CA PRO A 98 13.04 -29.39 -8.67
C PRO A 98 11.60 -29.20 -9.15
N VAL A 99 11.08 -27.99 -8.97
CA VAL A 99 9.74 -27.57 -9.44
C VAL A 99 9.81 -26.90 -10.82
N ALA A 100 8.71 -27.00 -11.57
CA ALA A 100 8.61 -26.34 -12.86
C ALA A 100 8.80 -24.81 -12.72
N PRO A 101 9.56 -24.17 -13.65
CA PRO A 101 9.84 -22.72 -13.58
C PRO A 101 8.59 -21.84 -13.52
N GLN A 102 7.46 -22.32 -14.07
CA GLN A 102 6.19 -21.59 -14.02
C GLN A 102 5.62 -21.48 -12.60
N ILE A 103 5.76 -22.54 -11.79
CA ILE A 103 5.31 -22.55 -10.39
C ILE A 103 6.18 -21.64 -9.56
N MET A 104 7.49 -21.67 -9.75
CA MET A 104 8.44 -20.79 -9.08
C MET A 104 8.17 -19.31 -9.42
N ALA A 105 7.95 -19.01 -10.70
CA ALA A 105 7.59 -17.65 -11.13
C ALA A 105 6.27 -17.16 -10.51
N GLY A 106 5.29 -18.05 -10.35
CA GLY A 106 4.04 -17.75 -9.66
C GLY A 106 4.25 -17.34 -8.19
N GLY A 107 5.03 -18.10 -7.44
CA GLY A 107 5.38 -17.80 -6.05
C GLY A 107 6.14 -16.48 -5.89
N LEU A 108 7.13 -16.26 -6.76
CA LEU A 108 7.90 -15.01 -6.77
C LEU A 108 7.02 -13.78 -7.08
N LYS A 109 6.10 -13.90 -8.03
CA LYS A 109 5.13 -12.85 -8.35
C LYS A 109 4.29 -12.47 -7.13
N VAL A 110 3.81 -13.45 -6.38
CA VAL A 110 3.01 -13.22 -5.17
C VAL A 110 3.84 -12.55 -4.08
N ALA A 111 5.07 -13.00 -3.85
CA ALA A 111 5.97 -12.41 -2.87
C ALA A 111 6.27 -10.92 -3.15
N LEU A 112 6.37 -10.53 -4.42
CA LEU A 112 6.63 -9.15 -4.84
C LEU A 112 5.42 -8.20 -4.69
N LEU A 113 4.21 -8.72 -4.44
CA LEU A 113 3.04 -7.88 -4.20
C LEU A 113 3.13 -7.09 -2.89
N CYS A 114 3.64 -7.70 -1.83
CA CYS A 114 3.78 -7.05 -0.52
C CYS A 114 4.60 -5.75 -0.57
N PRO A 115 5.85 -5.74 -1.11
CA PRO A 115 6.64 -4.52 -1.17
C PRO A 115 6.05 -3.50 -2.14
N LEU A 116 5.37 -3.95 -3.20
CA LEU A 116 4.69 -3.04 -4.12
C LEU A 116 3.61 -2.23 -3.41
N PHE A 117 2.75 -2.87 -2.61
CA PHE A 117 1.75 -2.16 -1.81
C PHE A 117 2.37 -1.31 -0.69
N GLY A 118 3.45 -1.78 -0.07
CA GLY A 118 4.22 -1.01 0.91
C GLY A 118 4.82 0.27 0.31
N LEU A 119 5.42 0.18 -0.87
CA LEU A 119 5.94 1.33 -1.63
C LEU A 119 4.84 2.31 -2.02
N PHE A 120 3.68 1.80 -2.42
CA PHE A 120 2.53 2.64 -2.76
C PHE A 120 2.05 3.45 -1.54
N ALA A 121 1.90 2.80 -0.39
CA ALA A 121 1.53 3.46 0.86
C ALA A 121 2.58 4.51 1.30
N PHE A 122 3.87 4.19 1.17
CA PHE A 122 4.97 5.10 1.42
C PHE A 122 4.92 6.32 0.49
N GLY A 123 4.70 6.11 -0.82
CA GLY A 123 4.58 7.18 -1.80
C GLY A 123 3.45 8.14 -1.47
N ILE A 124 2.27 7.62 -1.12
CA ILE A 124 1.12 8.43 -0.69
C ILE A 124 1.46 9.25 0.56
N SER A 125 2.14 8.67 1.56
CA SER A 125 2.51 9.38 2.79
C SER A 125 3.47 10.53 2.51
N ARG A 126 4.43 10.33 1.61
CA ARG A 126 5.38 11.37 1.20
C ARG A 126 4.71 12.49 0.43
N LEU A 127 3.83 12.14 -0.50
CA LEU A 127 3.06 13.11 -1.27
C LEU A 127 2.17 13.96 -0.37
N ALA A 128 1.44 13.33 0.57
CA ALA A 128 0.60 14.03 1.54
C ALA A 128 1.41 15.00 2.41
N THR A 129 2.58 14.56 2.91
CA THR A 129 3.47 15.40 3.72
C THR A 129 4.00 16.62 2.94
N LEU A 130 4.35 16.44 1.67
CA LEU A 130 4.79 17.51 0.80
C LEU A 130 3.67 18.53 0.54
N LEU A 131 2.47 18.06 0.20
CA LEU A 131 1.31 18.91 -0.05
C LEU A 131 0.95 19.78 1.17
N ILE A 132 0.97 19.17 2.37
CA ILE A 132 0.69 19.90 3.62
C ILE A 132 1.81 20.90 3.92
N GLY A 133 3.09 20.53 3.65
CA GLY A 133 4.25 21.39 3.89
C GLY A 133 4.33 22.61 2.97
N ILE A 134 3.78 22.52 1.76
CA ILE A 134 3.75 23.62 0.77
C ILE A 134 2.58 24.60 1.04
N THR A 135 1.56 24.16 1.79
CA THR A 135 0.41 25.02 2.09
C THR A 135 0.88 26.20 2.96
N PRO A 136 0.74 27.46 2.49
CA PRO A 136 1.21 28.63 3.23
C PRO A 136 0.48 28.69 4.57
N LYS A 137 1.27 28.79 5.63
CA LYS A 137 0.76 29.09 6.98
C LYS A 137 0.27 30.54 6.96
N PRO A 138 -0.95 30.83 7.40
CA PRO A 138 -1.44 32.20 7.52
C PRO A 138 -0.64 33.02 8.53
#